data_b39d6efaa0af7ac9a83dcc21217df7a1
#
_entry.id   b39d6efaa0af7ac9a83dcc21217df7a1
#
_cell.length_a   1.000
_cell.length_b   1.000
_cell.length_c   1.000
_cell.angle_alpha   90.00
_cell.angle_beta   90.00
_cell.angle_gamma   90.00
#
_symmetry.space_group_name_H-M   'P 1'
#
loop_
_entity.id
_entity.type
_entity.pdbx_description
1 polymer ?
#
loop_
_entity_poly.entity_id
_entity_poly.type
_entity_poly.pdbx_seq_one_letter_code
_entity_poly.pdbx_strand_id
1 'polypeptide(L)'
;MPSTAQVAQLSRFYVSGTPGTALNLAAVSKASKAALTYSTAAVPSAGDVLLFGSVTGMPEITGLLGIVQATPTPTATSCTVSIDSSGFASAGTTGTATPQTFAKVGNVQDFTPDGGTATIIDVTNMDSLAKEKRQGLQDNGNYSLSYDADDTDTGQLALIAARAAQSVVVFKQTYPGGLKVRAWQGFVQKISEPAAGVDKVLRSSATLVVTGPIFRG
;
A
#
# COMPACT_ATOMS: atom_id res chain seq x y z
N MET A 1 0.39 31.13 13.45
CA MET A 1 -0.49 29.98 13.20
C MET A 1 0.23 28.72 13.72
N PRO A 2 -0.43 27.82 14.43
CA PRO A 2 0.20 26.55 14.79
C PRO A 2 0.58 25.79 13.51
N SER A 3 1.76 25.18 13.52
CA SER A 3 2.23 24.35 12.39
C SER A 3 1.24 23.20 12.16
N THR A 4 0.81 23.02 10.93
CA THR A 4 0.04 21.85 10.50
C THR A 4 0.94 20.67 10.11
N ALA A 5 2.27 20.84 10.26
CA ALA A 5 3.23 19.78 10.02
C ALA A 5 3.01 18.61 10.99
N GLN A 6 2.95 17.40 10.47
CA GLN A 6 2.79 16.20 11.28
C GLN A 6 4.16 15.69 11.71
N VAL A 7 4.29 15.35 12.99
CA VAL A 7 5.47 14.65 13.49
C VAL A 7 5.39 13.16 13.14
N ALA A 8 6.51 12.55 12.85
CA ALA A 8 6.58 11.10 12.54
C ALA A 8 6.22 10.20 13.73
N GLN A 9 6.25 10.75 14.94
CA GLN A 9 5.86 10.05 16.17
C GLN A 9 4.44 9.50 16.04
N LEU A 10 4.24 8.22 16.42
CA LEU A 10 3.00 7.46 16.27
C LEU A 10 2.69 6.99 14.82
N SER A 11 3.54 7.23 13.85
CA SER A 11 3.44 6.53 12.57
C SER A 11 3.67 5.04 12.78
N ARG A 12 2.87 4.20 12.11
CA ARG A 12 2.95 2.74 12.26
C ARG A 12 3.11 2.10 10.90
N PHE A 13 3.96 1.08 10.86
CA PHE A 13 4.19 0.29 9.67
C PHE A 13 3.65 -1.12 9.85
N TYR A 14 3.06 -1.66 8.78
CA TYR A 14 2.40 -2.96 8.81
C TYR A 14 2.74 -3.74 7.55
N VAL A 15 2.80 -5.05 7.68
CA VAL A 15 2.93 -6.01 6.58
C VAL A 15 1.70 -6.92 6.56
N SER A 16 1.23 -7.27 5.37
CA SER A 16 0.07 -8.15 5.26
C SER A 16 0.41 -9.57 5.72
N GLY A 17 -0.55 -10.16 6.42
CA GLY A 17 -0.58 -11.57 6.78
C GLY A 17 -1.53 -12.36 5.89
N THR A 18 -2.17 -13.39 6.47
CA THR A 18 -3.21 -14.18 5.78
C THR A 18 -4.39 -13.27 5.42
N PRO A 19 -4.84 -13.24 4.16
CA PRO A 19 -6.00 -12.45 3.77
C PRO A 19 -7.26 -12.87 4.54
N GLY A 20 -8.16 -11.91 4.77
CA GLY A 20 -9.47 -12.16 5.36
C GLY A 20 -10.45 -12.81 4.37
N THR A 21 -11.69 -12.99 4.81
CA THR A 21 -12.75 -13.52 3.95
C THR A 21 -13.10 -12.51 2.86
N ALA A 22 -13.12 -12.96 1.60
CA ALA A 22 -13.44 -12.12 0.46
C ALA A 22 -14.88 -11.59 0.54
N LEU A 23 -15.05 -10.31 0.23
CA LEU A 23 -16.34 -9.68 0.00
C LEU A 23 -16.81 -10.03 -1.41
N ASN A 24 -18.03 -10.56 -1.54
CA ASN A 24 -18.65 -10.77 -2.84
C ASN A 24 -19.29 -9.46 -3.30
N LEU A 25 -18.70 -8.83 -4.30
CA LEU A 25 -19.18 -7.57 -4.86
C LEU A 25 -20.42 -7.80 -5.73
N ALA A 26 -21.44 -7.00 -5.53
CA ALA A 26 -22.63 -6.94 -6.36
C ALA A 26 -22.59 -5.73 -7.31
N ALA A 27 -21.89 -4.66 -6.93
CA ALA A 27 -21.65 -3.52 -7.81
C ALA A 27 -20.40 -2.74 -7.37
N VAL A 28 -19.74 -2.11 -8.36
CA VAL A 28 -18.67 -1.12 -8.17
C VAL A 28 -19.01 0.09 -9.00
N SER A 29 -19.15 1.26 -8.36
CA SER A 29 -19.50 2.48 -9.06
C SER A 29 -18.32 3.06 -9.84
N LYS A 30 -18.64 3.81 -10.90
CA LYS A 30 -17.70 4.65 -11.65
C LYS A 30 -17.71 6.06 -11.06
N ALA A 31 -16.76 6.35 -10.17
CA ALA A 31 -16.69 7.62 -9.44
C ALA A 31 -15.25 7.94 -9.01
N SER A 32 -14.97 9.19 -8.63
CA SER A 32 -13.67 9.62 -8.08
C SER A 32 -13.26 8.90 -6.80
N LYS A 33 -14.25 8.34 -6.09
CA LYS A 33 -14.09 7.34 -5.03
C LYS A 33 -15.09 6.24 -5.30
N ALA A 34 -14.61 5.06 -5.66
CA ALA A 34 -15.48 3.96 -6.02
C ALA A 34 -16.32 3.52 -4.82
N ALA A 35 -17.64 3.49 -4.99
CA ALA A 35 -18.55 2.90 -4.03
C ALA A 35 -18.75 1.42 -4.36
N LEU A 36 -18.63 0.58 -3.36
CA LEU A 36 -18.82 -0.86 -3.45
C LEU A 36 -20.16 -1.24 -2.83
N THR A 37 -20.89 -2.10 -3.50
CA THR A 37 -22.03 -2.82 -2.92
C THR A 37 -21.67 -4.30 -2.86
N TYR A 38 -21.92 -4.93 -1.73
CA TYR A 38 -21.55 -6.34 -1.50
C TYR A 38 -22.56 -7.05 -0.60
N SER A 39 -22.52 -8.37 -0.64
CA SER A 39 -23.34 -9.22 0.22
C SER A 39 -22.43 -10.10 1.07
N THR A 40 -22.10 -9.65 2.28
CA THR A 40 -21.39 -10.50 3.26
C THR A 40 -21.69 -10.06 4.69
N ALA A 41 -21.37 -10.94 5.65
CA ALA A 41 -21.56 -10.64 7.07
C ALA A 41 -20.45 -9.76 7.67
N ALA A 42 -19.32 -9.58 7.00
CA ALA A 42 -18.19 -8.80 7.52
C ALA A 42 -18.25 -7.36 7.01
N VAL A 43 -18.34 -6.41 7.91
CA VAL A 43 -18.30 -4.96 7.61
C VAL A 43 -16.85 -4.50 7.63
N PRO A 44 -16.27 -4.03 6.51
CA PRO A 44 -14.95 -3.45 6.53
C PRO A 44 -14.94 -2.14 7.30
N SER A 45 -13.87 -1.90 8.03
CA SER A 45 -13.67 -0.68 8.81
C SER A 45 -12.94 0.39 8.01
N ALA A 46 -13.15 1.66 8.37
CA ALA A 46 -12.38 2.75 7.78
C ALA A 46 -10.87 2.55 7.98
N GLY A 47 -10.10 2.70 6.91
CA GLY A 47 -8.66 2.45 6.88
C GLY A 47 -8.27 0.99 6.61
N ASP A 48 -9.23 0.09 6.43
CA ASP A 48 -8.94 -1.26 5.93
C ASP A 48 -8.52 -1.20 4.46
N VAL A 49 -7.68 -2.13 4.08
CA VAL A 49 -7.17 -2.25 2.73
C VAL A 49 -7.79 -3.48 2.08
N LEU A 50 -8.45 -3.27 0.95
CA LEU A 50 -9.07 -4.31 0.15
C LEU A 50 -8.20 -4.56 -1.10
N LEU A 51 -7.88 -5.81 -1.38
CA LEU A 51 -7.29 -6.22 -2.66
C LEU A 51 -8.40 -6.70 -3.58
N PHE A 52 -8.54 -6.06 -4.74
CA PHE A 52 -9.55 -6.42 -5.72
C PHE A 52 -9.13 -7.64 -6.53
N GLY A 53 -9.99 -8.64 -6.55
CA GLY A 53 -9.93 -9.75 -7.47
C GLY A 53 -10.53 -9.37 -8.83
N SER A 54 -10.92 -10.37 -9.62
CA SER A 54 -11.58 -10.13 -10.90
C SER A 54 -12.94 -9.47 -10.69
N VAL A 55 -13.19 -8.35 -11.39
CA VAL A 55 -14.47 -7.62 -11.37
C VAL A 55 -15.02 -7.54 -12.78
N THR A 56 -16.19 -8.14 -12.98
CA THR A 56 -16.89 -8.13 -14.27
C THR A 56 -17.34 -6.72 -14.62
N GLY A 57 -17.07 -6.29 -15.84
CA GLY A 57 -17.40 -4.93 -16.32
C GLY A 57 -16.37 -3.87 -15.98
N MET A 58 -15.44 -4.13 -15.04
CA MET A 58 -14.39 -3.18 -14.63
C MET A 58 -13.06 -3.92 -14.44
N PRO A 59 -12.45 -4.44 -15.51
CA PRO A 59 -11.20 -5.21 -15.40
C PRO A 59 -10.02 -4.36 -14.90
N GLU A 60 -10.06 -3.05 -15.07
CA GLU A 60 -8.99 -2.11 -14.69
C GLU A 60 -8.77 -2.05 -13.16
N ILE A 61 -9.79 -2.40 -12.35
CA ILE A 61 -9.68 -2.41 -10.90
C ILE A 61 -8.99 -3.68 -10.38
N THR A 62 -8.90 -4.72 -11.20
CA THR A 62 -8.33 -6.01 -10.81
C THR A 62 -6.88 -5.86 -10.36
N GLY A 63 -6.55 -6.40 -9.18
CA GLY A 63 -5.21 -6.30 -8.59
C GLY A 63 -4.89 -4.97 -7.90
N LEU A 64 -5.77 -3.98 -7.96
CA LEU A 64 -5.58 -2.71 -7.25
C LEU A 64 -5.91 -2.86 -5.76
N LEU A 65 -5.34 -1.95 -4.97
CA LEU A 65 -5.66 -1.82 -3.54
C LEU A 65 -6.64 -0.66 -3.34
N GLY A 66 -7.72 -0.91 -2.60
CA GLY A 66 -8.66 0.13 -2.19
C GLY A 66 -8.62 0.34 -0.68
N ILE A 67 -8.42 1.57 -0.21
CA ILE A 67 -8.49 1.91 1.20
C ILE A 67 -9.90 2.37 1.52
N VAL A 68 -10.53 1.69 2.48
CA VAL A 68 -11.91 1.98 2.91
C VAL A 68 -11.97 3.36 3.54
N GLN A 69 -12.89 4.19 3.06
CA GLN A 69 -13.07 5.57 3.52
C GLN A 69 -13.95 5.63 4.76
N ALA A 70 -13.71 6.64 5.61
CA ALA A 70 -14.53 6.87 6.80
C ALA A 70 -15.88 7.56 6.47
N THR A 71 -15.96 8.20 5.30
CA THR A 71 -17.16 8.94 4.87
C THR A 71 -17.48 8.61 3.42
N PRO A 72 -18.67 8.08 3.12
CA PRO A 72 -19.70 7.63 4.07
C PRO A 72 -19.24 6.46 4.95
N THR A 73 -19.80 6.35 6.14
CA THR A 73 -19.47 5.25 7.06
C THR A 73 -19.77 3.90 6.40
N PRO A 74 -18.84 2.94 6.43
CA PRO A 74 -19.09 1.60 5.90
C PRO A 74 -20.28 0.92 6.59
N THR A 75 -21.06 0.17 5.82
CA THR A 75 -22.25 -0.56 6.29
C THR A 75 -22.08 -2.06 6.00
N ALA A 76 -23.05 -2.88 6.41
CA ALA A 76 -23.06 -4.33 6.11
C ALA A 76 -23.18 -4.63 4.60
N THR A 77 -23.58 -3.66 3.79
CA THR A 77 -23.86 -3.85 2.34
C THR A 77 -23.07 -2.91 1.44
N SER A 78 -22.41 -1.89 1.98
CA SER A 78 -21.71 -0.90 1.16
C SER A 78 -20.55 -0.23 1.89
N CYS A 79 -19.53 0.12 1.14
CA CYS A 79 -18.45 1.03 1.57
C CYS A 79 -17.91 1.79 0.36
N THR A 80 -17.12 2.84 0.63
CA THR A 80 -16.43 3.61 -0.40
C THR A 80 -14.93 3.42 -0.23
N VAL A 81 -14.21 3.31 -1.34
CA VAL A 81 -12.75 3.12 -1.35
C VAL A 81 -12.02 4.26 -2.05
N SER A 82 -10.73 4.38 -1.80
CA SER A 82 -9.86 5.45 -2.30
C SER A 82 -9.48 5.33 -3.79
N ILE A 83 -10.12 4.44 -4.55
CA ILE A 83 -9.84 4.27 -5.98
C ILE A 83 -10.67 5.27 -6.79
N ASP A 84 -10.01 6.02 -7.65
CA ASP A 84 -10.67 6.82 -8.68
C ASP A 84 -10.96 5.92 -9.89
N SER A 85 -12.22 5.55 -10.05
CA SER A 85 -12.73 4.74 -11.14
C SER A 85 -13.50 5.55 -12.21
N SER A 86 -13.48 6.89 -12.12
CA SER A 86 -14.21 7.76 -13.04
C SER A 86 -13.74 7.62 -14.49
N GLY A 87 -12.45 7.33 -14.69
CA GLY A 87 -11.85 7.10 -16.01
C GLY A 87 -11.97 5.67 -16.56
N PHE A 88 -12.50 4.71 -15.80
CA PHE A 88 -12.61 3.32 -16.23
C PHE A 88 -13.71 3.13 -17.29
N ALA A 89 -13.64 2.04 -18.06
CA ALA A 89 -14.54 1.84 -19.19
C ALA A 89 -16.01 1.76 -18.77
N SER A 90 -16.34 0.96 -17.76
CA SER A 90 -17.70 0.79 -17.26
C SER A 90 -17.75 0.58 -15.75
N ALA A 91 -18.97 0.58 -15.18
CA ALA A 91 -19.17 0.19 -13.78
C ALA A 91 -19.03 -1.33 -13.62
N GLY A 92 -18.49 -1.77 -12.50
CA GLY A 92 -18.39 -3.19 -12.16
C GLY A 92 -19.73 -3.75 -11.70
N THR A 93 -20.01 -5.03 -12.05
CA THR A 93 -21.25 -5.70 -11.66
C THR A 93 -21.03 -6.79 -10.62
N THR A 94 -20.08 -7.69 -10.85
CA THR A 94 -19.79 -8.80 -9.91
C THR A 94 -18.30 -8.97 -9.77
N GLY A 95 -17.85 -9.41 -8.61
CA GLY A 95 -16.43 -9.65 -8.37
C GLY A 95 -16.12 -9.95 -6.93
N THR A 96 -14.86 -9.82 -6.57
CA THR A 96 -14.40 -10.02 -5.19
C THR A 96 -13.47 -8.90 -4.75
N ALA A 97 -13.55 -8.55 -3.47
CA ALA A 97 -12.56 -7.72 -2.81
C ALA A 97 -12.17 -8.37 -1.49
N THR A 98 -10.89 -8.62 -1.30
CA THR A 98 -10.40 -9.38 -0.14
C THR A 98 -9.75 -8.42 0.86
N PRO A 99 -10.30 -8.28 2.07
CA PRO A 99 -9.68 -7.52 3.13
C PRO A 99 -8.31 -8.11 3.47
N GLN A 100 -7.30 -7.24 3.57
CA GLN A 100 -5.97 -7.65 3.98
C GLN A 100 -5.85 -7.55 5.50
N THR A 101 -5.38 -8.60 6.15
CA THR A 101 -4.99 -8.54 7.56
C THR A 101 -3.57 -8.03 7.67
N PHE A 102 -3.24 -7.37 8.78
CA PHE A 102 -1.95 -6.73 8.94
C PHE A 102 -1.32 -7.05 10.29
N ALA A 103 -0.07 -7.47 10.26
CA ALA A 103 0.80 -7.52 11.41
C ALA A 103 1.57 -6.18 11.52
N LYS A 104 1.54 -5.56 12.70
CA LYS A 104 2.31 -4.35 12.97
C LYS A 104 3.78 -4.73 13.15
N VAL A 105 4.68 -4.05 12.45
CA VAL A 105 6.11 -4.15 12.71
C VAL A 105 6.43 -3.29 13.93
N GLY A 106 6.90 -3.95 14.99
CA GLY A 106 7.29 -3.30 16.24
C GLY A 106 8.67 -2.68 16.16
N ASN A 107 8.97 -1.82 17.12
CA ASN A 107 10.32 -1.25 17.37
C ASN A 107 10.93 -0.52 16.16
N VAL A 108 10.08 0.02 15.26
CA VAL A 108 10.55 0.80 14.10
C VAL A 108 11.16 2.11 14.57
N GLN A 109 12.41 2.34 14.18
CA GLN A 109 13.18 3.55 14.49
C GLN A 109 13.10 4.55 13.36
N ASP A 110 13.20 4.07 12.12
CA ASP A 110 13.18 4.93 10.94
C ASP A 110 12.50 4.23 9.76
N PHE A 111 11.86 5.04 8.95
CA PHE A 111 11.19 4.62 7.73
C PHE A 111 11.42 5.68 6.65
N THR A 112 12.33 5.39 5.74
CA THR A 112 12.77 6.33 4.71
C THR A 112 12.33 5.87 3.34
N PRO A 113 11.45 6.63 2.64
CA PRO A 113 11.17 6.41 1.22
C PRO A 113 12.33 6.91 0.38
N ASP A 114 12.77 6.13 -0.59
CA ASP A 114 13.78 6.49 -1.59
C ASP A 114 13.12 7.12 -2.82
N GLY A 115 12.14 7.87 -2.70
CA GLY A 115 11.38 8.59 -3.73
C GLY A 115 11.62 8.12 -5.17
N GLY A 116 10.64 7.50 -5.78
CA GLY A 116 10.79 6.93 -7.12
C GLY A 116 11.23 7.92 -8.20
N THR A 117 11.86 7.41 -9.23
CA THR A 117 12.37 8.17 -10.37
C THR A 117 11.67 7.73 -11.65
N ALA A 118 11.57 8.64 -12.63
CA ALA A 118 11.14 8.29 -13.97
C ALA A 118 12.35 8.19 -14.91
N THR A 119 12.33 7.21 -15.80
CA THR A 119 13.33 7.13 -16.86
C THR A 119 13.21 8.34 -17.77
N ILE A 120 14.34 8.94 -18.16
CA ILE A 120 14.39 10.04 -19.12
C ILE A 120 14.77 9.46 -20.48
N ILE A 121 13.95 9.71 -21.49
CA ILE A 121 14.18 9.31 -22.87
C ILE A 121 14.61 10.56 -23.66
N ASP A 122 15.81 10.54 -24.23
CA ASP A 122 16.27 11.59 -25.14
C ASP A 122 15.61 11.37 -26.52
N VAL A 123 14.90 12.36 -27.01
CA VAL A 123 14.20 12.36 -28.29
C VAL A 123 14.71 13.48 -29.23
N THR A 124 15.90 14.01 -28.92
CA THR A 124 16.55 15.04 -29.73
C THR A 124 16.81 14.53 -31.14
N ASN A 125 16.46 15.27 -32.15
CA ASN A 125 16.73 14.99 -33.54
C ASN A 125 17.46 16.18 -34.22
N MET A 126 17.80 16.06 -35.50
CA MET A 126 18.58 17.08 -36.23
C MET A 126 17.82 18.40 -36.42
N ASP A 127 16.49 18.40 -36.27
CA ASP A 127 15.66 19.61 -36.40
C ASP A 127 15.44 20.28 -35.03
N SER A 128 15.91 19.66 -33.93
CA SER A 128 15.76 20.19 -32.61
C SER A 128 16.72 21.35 -32.35
N LEU A 129 16.20 22.49 -31.89
CA LEU A 129 16.99 23.67 -31.50
C LEU A 129 17.65 23.53 -30.14
N ALA A 130 17.22 22.56 -29.32
CA ALA A 130 17.70 22.23 -27.99
C ALA A 130 17.51 20.75 -27.72
N LYS A 131 18.14 20.24 -26.63
CA LYS A 131 17.91 18.85 -26.18
C LYS A 131 16.46 18.65 -25.75
N GLU A 132 15.79 17.72 -26.41
CA GLU A 132 14.41 17.34 -26.13
C GLU A 132 14.39 16.04 -25.33
N LYS A 133 13.63 16.05 -24.23
CA LYS A 133 13.52 14.87 -23.32
C LYS A 133 12.05 14.55 -23.07
N ARG A 134 11.74 13.27 -23.03
CA ARG A 134 10.43 12.75 -22.59
C ARG A 134 10.58 11.89 -21.35
N GLN A 135 9.56 11.92 -20.51
CA GLN A 135 9.46 11.05 -19.36
C GLN A 135 9.03 9.65 -19.81
N GLY A 136 9.78 8.63 -19.39
CA GLY A 136 9.42 7.23 -19.56
C GLY A 136 8.61 6.68 -18.39
N LEU A 137 8.72 5.38 -18.14
CA LEU A 137 8.02 4.73 -17.03
C LEU A 137 8.54 5.25 -15.69
N GLN A 138 7.60 5.43 -14.77
CA GLN A 138 7.88 5.81 -13.39
C GLN A 138 8.17 4.55 -12.57
N ASP A 139 9.29 4.56 -11.86
CA ASP A 139 9.58 3.63 -10.77
C ASP A 139 9.13 4.28 -9.45
N ASN A 140 8.37 3.57 -8.64
CA ASN A 140 7.92 4.06 -7.33
C ASN A 140 8.99 3.95 -6.24
N GLY A 141 10.18 3.43 -6.58
CA GLY A 141 11.33 3.36 -5.69
C GLY A 141 11.23 2.31 -4.61
N ASN A 142 12.06 2.51 -3.59
CA ASN A 142 12.20 1.59 -2.48
C ASN A 142 11.86 2.28 -1.17
N TYR A 143 11.60 1.48 -0.15
CA TYR A 143 11.51 1.95 1.23
C TYR A 143 12.57 1.26 2.08
N SER A 144 13.29 2.03 2.86
CA SER A 144 14.20 1.51 3.88
C SER A 144 13.52 1.58 5.25
N LEU A 145 13.49 0.46 5.94
CA LEU A 145 12.92 0.33 7.28
C LEU A 145 14.04 -0.08 8.23
N SER A 146 14.25 0.67 9.32
CA SER A 146 15.18 0.34 10.39
C SER A 146 14.41 0.08 11.67
N TYR A 147 14.73 -1.01 12.37
CA TYR A 147 14.04 -1.43 13.59
C TYR A 147 14.97 -2.15 14.55
N ASP A 148 14.65 -2.08 15.84
CA ASP A 148 15.33 -2.88 16.83
C ASP A 148 14.79 -4.32 16.78
N ALA A 149 15.69 -5.29 16.66
CA ALA A 149 15.35 -6.69 16.44
C ALA A 149 14.64 -7.30 17.65
N ASP A 150 13.51 -7.95 17.37
CA ASP A 150 12.70 -8.67 18.34
C ASP A 150 12.15 -9.94 17.68
N ASP A 151 12.69 -11.08 18.06
CA ASP A 151 12.34 -12.38 17.49
C ASP A 151 10.91 -12.84 17.87
N THR A 152 10.22 -12.11 18.73
CA THR A 152 8.83 -12.37 19.11
C THR A 152 7.83 -11.46 18.41
N ASP A 153 8.29 -10.42 17.73
CA ASP A 153 7.42 -9.48 17.02
C ASP A 153 6.83 -10.09 15.74
N THR A 154 5.51 -10.18 15.70
CA THR A 154 4.77 -10.81 14.60
C THR A 154 4.97 -10.11 13.26
N GLY A 155 5.17 -8.79 13.25
CA GLY A 155 5.42 -8.02 12.03
C GLY A 155 6.83 -8.23 11.50
N GLN A 156 7.84 -8.32 12.37
CA GLN A 156 9.21 -8.64 11.96
C GLN A 156 9.30 -10.06 11.42
N LEU A 157 8.65 -11.03 12.08
CA LEU A 157 8.56 -12.40 11.58
C LEU A 157 7.84 -12.49 10.23
N ALA A 158 6.80 -11.70 10.02
CA ALA A 158 6.10 -11.65 8.74
C ALA A 158 6.98 -11.06 7.60
N LEU A 159 7.85 -10.08 7.89
CA LEU A 159 8.84 -9.59 6.91
C LEU A 159 9.84 -10.67 6.51
N ILE A 160 10.34 -11.43 7.50
CA ILE A 160 11.28 -12.54 7.26
C ILE A 160 10.60 -13.64 6.43
N ALA A 161 9.37 -14.01 6.77
CA ALA A 161 8.59 -15.00 6.03
C ALA A 161 8.30 -14.55 4.59
N ALA A 162 7.92 -13.28 4.37
CA ALA A 162 7.69 -12.73 3.05
C ALA A 162 8.96 -12.76 2.17
N ARG A 163 10.13 -12.45 2.76
CA ARG A 163 11.41 -12.58 2.06
C ARG A 163 11.73 -14.03 1.70
N ALA A 164 11.54 -14.96 2.63
CA ALA A 164 11.81 -16.38 2.41
C ALA A 164 10.90 -16.97 1.31
N ALA A 165 9.63 -16.56 1.30
CA ALA A 165 8.65 -16.98 0.30
C ALA A 165 8.82 -16.27 -1.06
N GLN A 166 9.66 -15.24 -1.17
CA GLN A 166 9.82 -14.41 -2.36
C GLN A 166 8.49 -13.89 -2.91
N SER A 167 7.55 -13.59 -2.02
CA SER A 167 6.18 -13.22 -2.36
C SER A 167 5.98 -11.71 -2.37
N VAL A 168 5.07 -11.26 -3.25
CA VAL A 168 4.54 -9.91 -3.20
C VAL A 168 3.54 -9.83 -2.05
N VAL A 169 3.74 -8.88 -1.15
CA VAL A 169 2.90 -8.62 0.01
C VAL A 169 2.37 -7.19 -0.01
N VAL A 170 1.32 -6.94 0.75
CA VAL A 170 0.77 -5.60 0.90
C VAL A 170 1.38 -4.93 2.13
N PHE A 171 1.91 -3.75 1.94
CA PHE A 171 2.39 -2.89 3.03
C PHE A 171 1.37 -1.80 3.32
N LYS A 172 1.23 -1.46 4.60
CA LYS A 172 0.39 -0.37 5.06
C LYS A 172 1.17 0.52 6.01
N GLN A 173 1.09 1.82 5.79
CA GLN A 173 1.60 2.84 6.70
C GLN A 173 0.45 3.70 7.18
N THR A 174 0.36 3.92 8.48
CA THR A 174 -0.59 4.86 9.09
C THR A 174 0.15 6.02 9.71
N TYR A 175 -0.38 7.21 9.53
CA TYR A 175 0.16 8.45 10.10
C TYR A 175 -0.60 8.85 11.36
N PRO A 176 -0.02 9.72 12.22
CA PRO A 176 -0.70 10.29 13.37
C PRO A 176 -1.99 11.01 12.94
N GLY A 177 -3.04 10.91 13.76
CA GLY A 177 -4.36 11.45 13.43
C GLY A 177 -5.32 10.43 12.81
N GLY A 178 -4.92 9.18 12.66
CA GLY A 178 -5.78 7.99 12.53
C GLY A 178 -6.36 7.67 11.16
N LEU A 179 -6.47 8.64 10.24
CA LEU A 179 -7.19 8.44 8.97
C LEU A 179 -6.32 8.54 7.72
N LYS A 180 -5.04 8.91 7.86
CA LYS A 180 -4.13 8.95 6.72
C LYS A 180 -3.41 7.62 6.60
N VAL A 181 -3.88 6.81 5.66
CA VAL A 181 -3.33 5.50 5.35
C VAL A 181 -2.68 5.55 3.98
N ARG A 182 -1.52 4.93 3.86
CA ARG A 182 -0.91 4.59 2.58
C ARG A 182 -0.79 3.08 2.48
N ALA A 183 -1.11 2.54 1.34
CA ALA A 183 -0.97 1.12 1.05
C ALA A 183 -0.37 0.90 -0.33
N TRP A 184 0.50 -0.09 -0.44
CA TRP A 184 1.11 -0.48 -1.71
C TRP A 184 1.46 -1.96 -1.70
N GLN A 185 1.63 -2.52 -2.88
CA GLN A 185 2.19 -3.85 -3.06
C GLN A 185 3.70 -3.77 -3.22
N GLY A 186 4.41 -4.77 -2.74
CA GLY A 186 5.85 -4.82 -2.85
C GLY A 186 6.41 -6.13 -2.34
N PHE A 187 7.70 -6.28 -2.41
CA PHE A 187 8.41 -7.44 -1.87
C PHE A 187 9.60 -7.01 -1.02
N VAL A 188 10.01 -7.88 -0.13
CA VAL A 188 11.17 -7.66 0.73
C VAL A 188 12.43 -8.08 -0.02
N GLN A 189 13.23 -7.12 -0.47
CA GLN A 189 14.46 -7.37 -1.21
C GLN A 189 15.60 -7.84 -0.30
N LYS A 190 15.79 -7.16 0.82
CA LYS A 190 16.89 -7.41 1.74
C LYS A 190 16.44 -7.25 3.18
N ILE A 191 16.91 -8.11 4.05
CA ILE A 191 16.89 -7.92 5.51
C ILE A 191 18.33 -8.08 5.97
N SER A 192 18.85 -7.14 6.73
CA SER A 192 20.15 -7.27 7.38
C SER A 192 20.03 -8.13 8.62
N GLU A 193 21.04 -8.92 8.91
CA GLU A 193 21.12 -9.60 10.21
C GLU A 193 21.24 -8.58 11.34
N PRO A 194 20.65 -8.86 12.52
CA PRO A 194 20.75 -7.98 13.65
C PRO A 194 22.23 -7.82 14.07
N ALA A 195 22.66 -6.59 14.19
CA ALA A 195 24.02 -6.28 14.63
C ALA A 195 24.03 -5.11 15.60
N ALA A 196 24.86 -5.23 16.62
CA ALA A 196 25.15 -4.14 17.55
C ALA A 196 26.55 -4.27 18.15
N GLY A 197 27.07 -3.14 18.64
CA GLY A 197 28.24 -3.15 19.54
C GLY A 197 27.83 -3.45 20.98
N VAL A 198 28.80 -3.64 21.85
CA VAL A 198 28.58 -3.75 23.30
C VAL A 198 27.79 -2.52 23.79
N ASP A 199 26.83 -2.73 24.66
CA ASP A 199 25.94 -1.70 25.24
C ASP A 199 24.99 -1.01 24.22
N LYS A 200 24.67 -1.68 23.09
CA LYS A 200 23.71 -1.18 22.10
C LYS A 200 22.61 -2.20 21.84
N VAL A 201 21.43 -1.69 21.48
CA VAL A 201 20.31 -2.53 21.05
C VAL A 201 20.64 -3.15 19.69
N LEU A 202 20.30 -4.43 19.51
CA LEU A 202 20.41 -5.13 18.23
C LEU A 202 19.51 -4.49 17.19
N ARG A 203 20.07 -4.03 16.08
CA ARG A 203 19.33 -3.41 14.97
C ARG A 203 19.37 -4.23 13.72
N SER A 204 18.25 -4.23 13.05
CA SER A 204 18.08 -4.80 11.73
C SER A 204 17.50 -3.76 10.78
N SER A 205 17.69 -3.96 9.49
CA SER A 205 17.07 -3.14 8.46
C SER A 205 16.47 -4.00 7.36
N ALA A 206 15.37 -3.52 6.78
CA ALA A 206 14.73 -4.15 5.64
C ALA A 206 14.63 -3.15 4.48
N THR A 207 14.94 -3.61 3.26
CA THR A 207 14.69 -2.86 2.03
C THR A 207 13.49 -3.48 1.32
N LEU A 208 12.49 -2.64 1.07
CA LEU A 208 11.22 -3.01 0.49
C LEU A 208 11.12 -2.36 -0.89
N VAL A 209 10.90 -3.15 -1.92
CA VAL A 209 10.72 -2.66 -3.30
C VAL A 209 9.23 -2.50 -3.56
N VAL A 210 8.85 -1.33 -4.06
CA VAL A 210 7.45 -1.05 -4.42
C VAL A 210 7.15 -1.64 -5.80
N THR A 211 6.06 -2.38 -5.88
CA THR A 211 5.55 -2.89 -7.16
C THR A 211 4.16 -2.31 -7.40
N GLY A 212 3.98 -1.57 -8.48
CA GLY A 212 2.71 -0.90 -8.79
C GLY A 212 2.48 0.42 -8.03
N PRO A 213 1.25 0.93 -8.04
CA PRO A 213 0.92 2.24 -7.49
C PRO A 213 0.84 2.27 -5.97
N ILE A 214 1.04 3.47 -5.40
CA ILE A 214 0.85 3.75 -3.98
C ILE A 214 -0.53 4.38 -3.80
N PHE A 215 -1.39 3.71 -3.05
CA PHE A 215 -2.73 4.19 -2.72
C PHE A 215 -2.72 5.02 -1.44
N ARG A 216 -3.56 6.05 -1.42
CA ARG A 216 -3.70 6.99 -0.30
C ARG A 216 -5.17 7.08 0.11
N GLY A 217 -5.45 6.93 1.41
CA GLY A 217 -6.77 7.03 2.00
C GLY A 217 -6.91 8.17 2.99
#